data_655b5c25b260603577597070a5f29807
#
_entry.id   655b5c25b260603577597070a5f29807
#
_cell.length_a   1.000
_cell.length_b   1.000
_cell.length_c   1.000
_cell.angle_alpha   90.00
_cell.angle_beta   90.00
_cell.angle_gamma   90.00
#
_symmetry.space_group_name_H-M   'P 1'
#
loop_
_entity.id
_entity.type
_entity.pdbx_description
1 polymer ?
#
loop_
_entity_poly.entity_id
_entity_poly.type
_entity_poly.pdbx_seq_one_letter_code
_entity_poly.pdbx_strand_id
1 'polypeptide(L)'
;NNAITSAKIAENQVGASEIATDAVTATQVAANAISAAELKSDALGGQTFSGNVTLSGNLTVNGSTTTASSTNTVITDKLIELGNGQSGSPSGDQGLVMERGSSDNAFIGFDESDDKFKVGTGTFTGSSTGDLTITTGTLVANVEGNLTGTASAIANNTVNASKIVA
;
A
#
# COMPACT_ATOMS: atom_id res chain seq x y z
N ASN A 1 -11.93 24.17 -54.20
CA ASN A 1 -11.69 23.59 -52.89
C ASN A 1 -10.18 23.38 -52.66
N ASN A 2 -9.57 24.25 -51.85
CA ASN A 2 -8.16 24.21 -51.54
C ASN A 2 -7.86 23.21 -50.38
N ALA A 3 -8.43 22.00 -50.48
CA ALA A 3 -8.15 20.99 -49.47
C ALA A 3 -6.65 20.65 -49.45
N ILE A 4 -6.06 20.63 -48.32
CA ILE A 4 -4.70 20.14 -48.08
C ILE A 4 -4.77 18.62 -48.13
N THR A 5 -4.12 18.04 -49.11
CA THR A 5 -4.01 16.58 -49.26
C THR A 5 -2.67 16.11 -48.70
N SER A 6 -2.54 14.82 -48.39
CA SER A 6 -1.26 14.22 -47.92
C SER A 6 -0.10 14.48 -48.90
N ALA A 7 -0.37 14.63 -50.19
CA ALA A 7 0.64 14.96 -51.19
C ALA A 7 1.15 16.42 -51.11
N LYS A 8 0.45 17.30 -50.38
CA LYS A 8 0.83 18.71 -50.19
C LYS A 8 1.54 18.97 -48.89
N ILE A 9 1.57 18.00 -48.00
CA ILE A 9 2.35 18.04 -46.74
C ILE A 9 3.42 17.00 -46.88
N ALA A 10 4.67 17.44 -47.03
CA ALA A 10 5.79 16.52 -47.04
C ALA A 10 5.96 15.90 -45.61
N GLU A 11 6.61 14.75 -45.56
CA GLU A 11 6.87 14.07 -44.31
C GLU A 11 7.61 15.00 -43.33
N ASN A 12 7.18 15.01 -42.06
CA ASN A 12 7.73 15.83 -40.99
C ASN A 12 7.61 17.36 -41.14
N GLN A 13 6.75 17.85 -42.03
CA GLN A 13 6.54 19.30 -42.23
C GLN A 13 5.57 19.93 -41.22
N VAL A 14 4.84 19.12 -40.45
CA VAL A 14 4.01 19.60 -39.34
C VAL A 14 4.61 19.08 -38.06
N GLY A 15 5.40 19.89 -37.42
CA GLY A 15 6.01 19.62 -36.10
C GLY A 15 5.25 20.28 -34.97
N ALA A 16 5.82 20.26 -33.79
CA ALA A 16 5.20 20.86 -32.60
C ALA A 16 5.04 22.39 -32.71
N SER A 17 5.90 23.07 -33.48
CA SER A 17 5.84 24.52 -33.70
C SER A 17 4.70 24.95 -34.61
N GLU A 18 4.23 24.06 -35.49
CA GLU A 18 3.11 24.33 -36.42
C GLU A 18 1.73 24.05 -35.81
N ILE A 19 1.71 23.36 -34.69
CA ILE A 19 0.50 23.10 -33.91
C ILE A 19 0.44 24.07 -32.74
N ALA A 20 -0.49 25.01 -32.80
CA ALA A 20 -0.66 25.96 -31.72
C ALA A 20 -1.02 25.23 -30.40
N THR A 21 -0.67 25.85 -29.29
CA THR A 21 -1.06 25.37 -27.96
C THR A 21 -2.58 25.17 -27.92
N ASP A 22 -3.03 24.02 -27.38
CA ASP A 22 -4.45 23.65 -27.28
C ASP A 22 -5.20 23.48 -28.62
N ALA A 23 -4.49 23.45 -29.75
CA ALA A 23 -5.12 23.23 -31.06
C ALA A 23 -5.66 21.80 -31.23
N VAL A 24 -5.15 20.82 -30.52
CA VAL A 24 -5.64 19.46 -30.49
C VAL A 24 -6.40 19.23 -29.18
N THR A 25 -7.71 19.22 -29.27
CA THR A 25 -8.62 18.95 -28.15
C THR A 25 -9.22 17.55 -28.27
N ALA A 26 -10.04 17.14 -27.31
CA ALA A 26 -10.75 15.86 -27.35
C ALA A 26 -11.60 15.65 -28.62
N THR A 27 -12.02 16.74 -29.28
CA THR A 27 -12.80 16.69 -30.50
C THR A 27 -11.97 16.26 -31.71
N GLN A 28 -10.67 16.54 -31.74
CA GLN A 28 -9.77 16.17 -32.83
C GLN A 28 -9.17 14.77 -32.63
N VAL A 29 -9.26 14.24 -31.40
CA VAL A 29 -8.80 12.87 -31.10
C VAL A 29 -10.00 11.93 -31.18
N ALA A 30 -10.08 11.11 -32.23
CA ALA A 30 -11.14 10.11 -32.34
C ALA A 30 -11.08 9.09 -31.19
N ALA A 31 -12.21 8.50 -30.85
CA ALA A 31 -12.24 7.43 -29.87
C ALA A 31 -11.27 6.30 -30.25
N ASN A 32 -10.45 5.85 -29.32
CA ASN A 32 -9.39 4.85 -29.51
C ASN A 32 -8.26 5.25 -30.48
N ALA A 33 -8.14 6.53 -30.83
CA ALA A 33 -7.05 7.02 -31.69
C ALA A 33 -5.68 7.01 -30.96
N ILE A 34 -5.67 7.02 -29.64
CA ILE A 34 -4.47 6.88 -28.83
C ILE A 34 -4.46 5.47 -28.24
N SER A 35 -3.62 4.61 -28.73
CA SER A 35 -3.42 3.26 -28.22
C SER A 35 -2.16 3.18 -27.35
N ALA A 36 -1.89 2.00 -26.79
CA ALA A 36 -0.68 1.78 -26.00
C ALA A 36 0.63 2.03 -26.78
N ALA A 37 0.58 1.95 -28.12
CA ALA A 37 1.73 2.19 -28.98
C ALA A 37 2.10 3.69 -29.06
N GLU A 38 1.10 4.57 -28.99
CA GLU A 38 1.28 6.03 -28.99
C GLU A 38 1.66 6.58 -27.62
N LEU A 39 1.34 5.83 -26.54
CA LEU A 39 1.73 6.18 -25.17
C LEU A 39 3.12 5.63 -24.89
N LYS A 40 4.13 6.49 -24.93
CA LYS A 40 5.47 6.12 -24.48
C LYS A 40 5.45 5.77 -22.99
N SER A 41 6.43 4.97 -22.55
CA SER A 41 6.57 4.53 -21.16
C SER A 41 6.61 5.66 -20.12
N ASP A 42 7.02 6.85 -20.53
CA ASP A 42 7.10 8.05 -19.71
C ASP A 42 5.97 9.06 -19.95
N ALA A 43 5.04 8.77 -20.89
CA ALA A 43 3.98 9.70 -21.27
C ALA A 43 3.02 10.06 -20.12
N LEU A 44 2.90 9.18 -19.13
CA LEU A 44 2.09 9.39 -17.93
C LEU A 44 2.94 9.79 -16.70
N GLY A 45 4.25 9.94 -16.87
CA GLY A 45 5.14 10.38 -15.79
C GLY A 45 4.79 11.77 -15.29
N GLY A 46 4.61 11.92 -13.97
CA GLY A 46 4.27 13.18 -13.33
C GLY A 46 2.85 13.69 -13.59
N GLN A 47 1.97 12.90 -14.20
CA GLN A 47 0.59 13.29 -14.47
C GLN A 47 -0.28 13.18 -13.22
N THR A 48 -1.18 14.15 -13.06
CA THR A 48 -2.23 14.12 -12.04
C THR A 48 -3.57 13.84 -12.70
N PHE A 49 -4.23 12.77 -12.28
CA PHE A 49 -5.59 12.44 -12.69
C PHE A 49 -6.54 13.02 -11.64
N SER A 50 -7.30 14.06 -12.00
CA SER A 50 -8.27 14.69 -11.08
C SER A 50 -9.59 13.93 -10.96
N GLY A 51 -9.81 12.94 -11.81
CA GLY A 51 -10.98 12.08 -11.81
C GLY A 51 -10.67 10.64 -11.42
N ASN A 52 -11.69 9.78 -11.48
CA ASN A 52 -11.53 8.36 -11.20
C ASN A 52 -10.71 7.67 -12.30
N VAL A 53 -9.79 6.82 -11.89
CA VAL A 53 -9.04 5.92 -12.78
C VAL A 53 -9.52 4.50 -12.53
N THR A 54 -10.02 3.84 -13.57
CA THR A 54 -10.43 2.42 -13.50
C THR A 54 -9.41 1.57 -14.25
N LEU A 55 -8.81 0.62 -13.54
CA LEU A 55 -7.90 -0.36 -14.11
C LEU A 55 -8.62 -1.71 -14.11
N SER A 56 -8.92 -2.24 -15.30
CA SER A 56 -9.58 -3.55 -15.45
C SER A 56 -8.61 -4.73 -15.34
N GLY A 57 -7.31 -4.44 -15.33
CA GLY A 57 -6.24 -5.41 -15.16
C GLY A 57 -5.43 -5.14 -13.89
N ASN A 58 -4.28 -5.78 -13.78
CA ASN A 58 -3.39 -5.63 -12.64
C ASN A 58 -2.72 -4.25 -12.63
N LEU A 59 -2.58 -3.67 -11.45
CA LEU A 59 -1.72 -2.52 -11.20
C LEU A 59 -0.43 -3.00 -10.53
N THR A 60 0.71 -2.73 -11.16
CA THR A 60 2.02 -2.95 -10.57
C THR A 60 2.66 -1.59 -10.25
N VAL A 61 3.02 -1.37 -9.01
CA VAL A 61 3.72 -0.15 -8.56
C VAL A 61 5.12 -0.54 -8.12
N ASN A 62 6.13 -0.11 -8.89
CA ASN A 62 7.55 -0.42 -8.63
C ASN A 62 8.28 0.68 -7.85
N GLY A 63 7.54 1.59 -7.24
CA GLY A 63 8.12 2.66 -6.42
C GLY A 63 8.46 2.21 -5.00
N SER A 64 9.25 3.00 -4.31
CA SER A 64 9.62 2.76 -2.91
C SER A 64 8.46 3.05 -1.93
N THR A 65 7.48 3.85 -2.34
CA THR A 65 6.34 4.23 -1.49
C THR A 65 5.07 4.31 -2.31
N THR A 66 4.02 3.68 -1.83
CA THR A 66 2.66 3.84 -2.35
C THR A 66 1.79 4.43 -1.25
N THR A 67 1.23 5.61 -1.48
CA THR A 67 0.31 6.25 -0.55
C THR A 67 -1.11 6.16 -1.10
N ALA A 68 -2.02 5.52 -0.35
CA ALA A 68 -3.45 5.55 -0.61
C ALA A 68 -4.11 6.44 0.45
N SER A 69 -4.47 7.67 0.05
CA SER A 69 -5.22 8.59 0.92
C SER A 69 -6.70 8.38 0.69
N SER A 70 -7.31 7.50 1.46
CA SER A 70 -8.72 7.14 1.35
C SER A 70 -9.37 7.05 2.72
N THR A 71 -10.67 7.29 2.79
CA THR A 71 -11.43 7.11 4.03
C THR A 71 -11.51 5.64 4.43
N ASN A 72 -11.66 4.76 3.43
CA ASN A 72 -11.71 3.32 3.64
C ASN A 72 -10.93 2.61 2.53
N THR A 73 -10.16 1.60 2.90
CA THR A 73 -9.53 0.67 1.97
C THR A 73 -10.19 -0.69 2.14
N VAL A 74 -10.82 -1.20 1.08
CA VAL A 74 -11.47 -2.52 1.06
C VAL A 74 -10.62 -3.46 0.23
N ILE A 75 -10.21 -4.57 0.84
CA ILE A 75 -9.43 -5.63 0.20
C ILE A 75 -10.31 -6.86 0.13
N THR A 76 -10.58 -7.35 -1.08
CA THR A 76 -11.38 -8.57 -1.31
C THR A 76 -10.55 -9.84 -1.11
N ASP A 77 -9.23 -9.72 -1.19
CA ASP A 77 -8.34 -10.85 -0.97
C ASP A 77 -8.39 -11.35 0.48
N LYS A 78 -8.15 -12.64 0.66
CA LYS A 78 -8.20 -13.29 1.97
C LYS A 78 -6.91 -13.15 2.76
N LEU A 79 -5.80 -12.82 2.09
CA LEU A 79 -4.47 -12.72 2.66
C LEU A 79 -3.81 -11.41 2.23
N ILE A 80 -3.05 -10.83 3.14
CA ILE A 80 -2.12 -9.74 2.86
C ILE A 80 -0.73 -10.26 3.15
N GLU A 81 0.14 -10.29 2.14
CA GLU A 81 1.54 -10.66 2.29
C GLU A 81 2.37 -9.41 2.55
N LEU A 82 3.07 -9.39 3.68
CA LEU A 82 4.04 -8.35 4.03
C LEU A 82 5.45 -8.90 3.82
N GLY A 83 6.38 -8.07 3.37
CA GLY A 83 7.78 -8.46 3.19
C GLY A 83 8.03 -9.42 2.02
N ASN A 84 7.15 -9.46 1.02
CA ASN A 84 7.36 -10.27 -0.17
C ASN A 84 8.72 -10.01 -0.80
N GLY A 85 9.42 -11.09 -1.15
CA GLY A 85 10.74 -11.03 -1.79
C GLY A 85 11.91 -10.91 -0.82
N GLN A 86 11.70 -10.96 0.49
CA GLN A 86 12.80 -11.09 1.45
C GLN A 86 13.55 -12.41 1.22
N SER A 87 14.87 -12.36 1.35
CA SER A 87 15.75 -13.52 1.21
C SER A 87 16.86 -13.47 2.25
N GLY A 88 17.38 -14.63 2.61
CA GLY A 88 18.40 -14.75 3.66
C GLY A 88 17.80 -14.86 5.05
N SER A 89 18.53 -14.41 6.06
CA SER A 89 18.03 -14.39 7.44
C SER A 89 16.96 -13.32 7.57
N PRO A 90 15.86 -13.58 8.31
CA PRO A 90 14.86 -12.57 8.59
C PRO A 90 15.48 -11.34 9.26
N SER A 91 15.00 -10.17 8.90
CA SER A 91 15.50 -8.91 9.47
C SER A 91 14.43 -7.83 9.40
N GLY A 92 14.27 -7.14 10.51
CA GLY A 92 13.31 -6.06 10.66
C GLY A 92 11.86 -6.51 10.87
N ASP A 93 11.19 -5.81 11.72
CA ASP A 93 9.83 -6.12 12.16
C ASP A 93 8.82 -5.95 11.04
N GLN A 94 7.81 -6.80 11.05
CA GLN A 94 6.74 -6.81 10.05
C GLN A 94 5.38 -6.70 10.73
N GLY A 95 4.57 -5.75 10.30
CA GLY A 95 3.27 -5.58 10.92
C GLY A 95 2.48 -4.39 10.41
N LEU A 96 1.44 -4.06 11.17
CA LEU A 96 0.60 -2.91 10.94
C LEU A 96 0.89 -1.84 11.99
N VAL A 97 1.11 -0.62 11.52
CA VAL A 97 1.24 0.58 12.36
C VAL A 97 -0.05 1.37 12.28
N MET A 98 -0.60 1.70 13.43
CA MET A 98 -1.79 2.54 13.55
C MET A 98 -1.39 3.87 14.16
N GLU A 99 -1.50 4.94 13.38
CA GLU A 99 -1.17 6.28 13.83
C GLU A 99 -2.24 6.80 14.80
N ARG A 100 -1.81 7.39 15.92
CA ARG A 100 -2.68 7.82 17.03
C ARG A 100 -2.52 9.31 17.38
N GLY A 101 -2.19 10.12 16.37
CA GLY A 101 -2.02 11.56 16.53
C GLY A 101 -0.81 11.92 17.40
N SER A 102 -0.99 12.59 18.52
CA SER A 102 0.09 13.02 19.42
C SER A 102 0.59 11.94 20.38
N SER A 103 -0.05 10.77 20.39
CA SER A 103 0.36 9.63 21.21
C SER A 103 1.23 8.68 20.43
N ASP A 104 2.02 7.84 21.12
CA ASP A 104 2.78 6.77 20.50
C ASP A 104 1.89 5.90 19.61
N ASN A 105 2.38 5.55 18.43
CA ASN A 105 1.66 4.73 17.48
C ASN A 105 1.49 3.31 17.99
N ALA A 106 0.37 2.67 17.64
CA ALA A 106 0.13 1.29 17.99
C ALA A 106 0.67 0.35 16.89
N PHE A 107 1.11 -0.84 17.31
CA PHE A 107 1.66 -1.89 16.47
C PHE A 107 0.99 -3.22 16.75
N ILE A 108 0.78 -3.99 15.70
CA ILE A 108 0.50 -5.42 15.76
C ILE A 108 1.31 -6.10 14.65
N GLY A 109 2.17 -7.04 15.02
CA GLY A 109 3.02 -7.69 14.03
C GLY A 109 3.99 -8.67 14.64
N PHE A 110 4.96 -9.09 13.85
CA PHE A 110 6.05 -9.96 14.24
C PHE A 110 7.31 -9.13 14.53
N ASP A 111 7.85 -9.27 15.72
CA ASP A 111 9.09 -8.64 16.17
C ASP A 111 10.23 -9.65 15.93
N GLU A 112 11.08 -9.35 14.95
CA GLU A 112 12.18 -10.23 14.55
C GLU A 112 13.27 -10.28 15.62
N SER A 113 13.44 -9.21 16.40
CA SER A 113 14.47 -9.17 17.46
C SER A 113 14.14 -10.09 18.63
N ASP A 114 12.86 -10.32 18.91
CA ASP A 114 12.37 -11.19 19.98
C ASP A 114 11.80 -12.52 19.47
N ASP A 115 11.70 -12.69 18.14
CA ASP A 115 11.10 -13.86 17.47
C ASP A 115 9.66 -14.14 17.97
N LYS A 116 8.83 -13.09 18.02
CA LYS A 116 7.48 -13.17 18.60
C LYS A 116 6.47 -12.24 17.92
N PHE A 117 5.22 -12.67 17.93
CA PHE A 117 4.11 -11.75 17.68
C PHE A 117 3.92 -10.80 18.86
N LYS A 118 3.87 -9.50 18.57
CA LYS A 118 3.67 -8.44 19.58
C LYS A 118 2.48 -7.55 19.25
N VAL A 119 1.85 -7.07 20.31
CA VAL A 119 1.00 -5.88 20.30
C VAL A 119 1.63 -4.86 21.24
N GLY A 120 1.69 -3.60 20.84
CA GLY A 120 2.35 -2.59 21.65
C GLY A 120 2.27 -1.19 21.08
N THR A 121 3.07 -0.29 21.64
CA THR A 121 3.15 1.10 21.20
C THR A 121 4.59 1.56 21.13
N GLY A 122 4.83 2.63 20.35
CA GLY A 122 6.14 3.26 20.24
C GLY A 122 6.12 4.46 19.30
N THR A 123 7.26 5.11 19.18
CA THR A 123 7.43 6.32 18.34
C THR A 123 7.64 6.03 16.86
N PHE A 124 7.65 4.77 16.46
CA PHE A 124 7.78 4.35 15.06
C PHE A 124 6.60 4.84 14.20
N THR A 125 6.82 4.90 12.91
CA THR A 125 5.82 5.31 11.90
C THR A 125 5.72 4.27 10.80
N GLY A 126 4.79 4.43 9.85
CA GLY A 126 4.69 3.57 8.68
C GLY A 126 5.91 3.60 7.73
N SER A 127 6.86 4.52 7.93
CA SER A 127 8.14 4.59 7.21
C SER A 127 9.33 4.04 7.99
N SER A 128 9.14 3.61 9.23
CA SER A 128 10.19 2.99 10.03
C SER A 128 10.61 1.65 9.43
N THR A 129 11.88 1.32 9.54
CA THR A 129 12.49 0.10 9.01
C THR A 129 13.39 -0.54 10.07
N GLY A 130 13.65 -1.83 9.93
CA GLY A 130 14.46 -2.58 10.88
C GLY A 130 13.67 -2.94 12.14
N ASP A 131 14.40 -3.19 13.23
CA ASP A 131 13.80 -3.54 14.50
C ASP A 131 13.21 -2.30 15.18
N LEU A 132 11.96 -2.39 15.58
CA LEU A 132 11.22 -1.31 16.21
C LEU A 132 11.37 -1.39 17.75
N THR A 133 11.43 -0.24 18.40
CA THR A 133 11.35 -0.21 19.87
C THR A 133 9.88 -0.28 20.27
N ILE A 134 9.41 -1.49 20.62
CA ILE A 134 8.02 -1.76 20.96
C ILE A 134 7.86 -1.86 22.48
N THR A 135 7.12 -0.93 23.07
CA THR A 135 6.61 -1.05 24.43
C THR A 135 5.42 -2.00 24.41
N THR A 136 5.54 -3.14 25.08
CA THR A 136 4.49 -4.18 25.12
C THR A 136 3.16 -3.60 25.61
N GLY A 137 2.12 -3.82 24.85
CA GLY A 137 0.74 -3.41 25.15
C GLY A 137 -0.09 -4.53 25.77
N THR A 138 -1.33 -4.20 26.06
CA THR A 138 -2.32 -5.17 26.56
C THR A 138 -3.25 -5.61 25.43
N LEU A 139 -3.42 -6.92 25.26
CA LEU A 139 -4.42 -7.50 24.39
C LEU A 139 -5.66 -7.88 25.23
N VAL A 140 -6.80 -7.26 24.94
CA VAL A 140 -8.09 -7.65 25.52
C VAL A 140 -8.78 -8.61 24.54
N ALA A 141 -8.80 -9.89 24.92
CA ALA A 141 -9.36 -10.95 24.06
C ALA A 141 -9.87 -12.12 24.91
N ASN A 142 -10.83 -12.88 24.39
CA ASN A 142 -11.10 -14.23 24.86
C ASN A 142 -10.09 -15.16 24.22
N VAL A 143 -9.34 -15.91 25.02
CA VAL A 143 -8.35 -16.87 24.54
C VAL A 143 -8.93 -18.27 24.72
N GLU A 144 -9.10 -19.01 23.63
CA GLU A 144 -9.53 -20.40 23.62
C GLU A 144 -8.31 -21.29 23.32
N GLY A 145 -8.07 -22.26 24.17
CA GLY A 145 -6.94 -23.21 24.06
C GLY A 145 -6.00 -23.17 25.24
N ASN A 146 -4.86 -23.83 25.11
CA ASN A 146 -3.86 -23.88 26.17
C ASN A 146 -3.01 -22.59 26.16
N LEU A 147 -2.94 -21.93 27.29
CA LEU A 147 -2.02 -20.82 27.52
C LEU A 147 -0.69 -21.39 28.03
N THR A 148 0.34 -21.39 27.20
CA THR A 148 1.70 -21.80 27.58
C THR A 148 2.47 -20.58 28.06
N GLY A 149 2.79 -20.52 29.34
CA GLY A 149 3.51 -19.40 29.93
C GLY A 149 3.04 -19.13 31.35
N THR A 150 3.53 -18.04 31.94
CA THR A 150 3.15 -17.65 33.30
C THR A 150 2.03 -16.62 33.23
N ALA A 151 0.86 -16.95 33.79
CA ALA A 151 -0.17 -15.97 34.06
C ALA A 151 0.22 -15.18 35.32
N SER A 152 0.64 -13.94 35.18
CA SER A 152 1.09 -13.10 36.29
C SER A 152 -0.02 -12.63 37.23
N ALA A 153 -1.27 -12.63 36.75
CA ALA A 153 -2.45 -12.33 37.56
C ALA A 153 -3.68 -13.08 37.01
N ILE A 154 -4.30 -13.84 37.87
CA ILE A 154 -5.60 -14.46 37.63
C ILE A 154 -6.57 -13.82 38.60
N ALA A 155 -7.66 -13.23 38.10
CA ALA A 155 -8.66 -12.60 38.98
C ALA A 155 -9.21 -13.62 39.98
N ASN A 156 -9.43 -13.18 41.22
CA ASN A 156 -9.95 -14.04 42.29
C ASN A 156 -11.24 -14.77 41.85
N ASN A 157 -11.33 -16.07 42.18
CA ASN A 157 -12.45 -16.97 41.88
C ASN A 157 -12.63 -17.36 40.39
N THR A 158 -11.68 -17.07 39.51
CA THR A 158 -11.75 -17.49 38.09
C THR A 158 -11.14 -18.88 37.86
N VAL A 159 -10.24 -19.32 38.74
CA VAL A 159 -9.68 -20.68 38.75
C VAL A 159 -10.17 -21.43 39.98
N ASN A 160 -11.04 -22.40 39.77
CA ASN A 160 -11.51 -23.29 40.84
C ASN A 160 -10.76 -24.62 40.80
N ALA A 161 -10.91 -25.42 41.86
CA ALA A 161 -10.19 -26.68 42.03
C ALA A 161 -10.38 -27.68 40.89
N SER A 162 -11.53 -27.62 40.18
CA SER A 162 -11.79 -28.49 39.02
C SER A 162 -11.04 -28.08 37.74
N LYS A 163 -10.42 -26.90 37.77
CA LYS A 163 -9.62 -26.36 36.64
C LYS A 163 -8.10 -26.52 36.86
N ILE A 164 -7.71 -27.02 38.02
CA ILE A 164 -6.33 -27.31 38.39
C ILE A 164 -6.18 -28.83 38.31
N VAL A 165 -5.57 -29.33 37.27
CA VAL A 165 -5.20 -30.73 37.14
C VAL A 165 -3.74 -30.85 37.60
N ALA A 166 -3.49 -31.67 38.61
CA ALA A 166 -2.15 -31.98 39.07
C ALA A 166 -1.42 -32.92 38.09
#